data_257bc6951a08338062b3e02e96efbdf8
#
_entry.id   257bc6951a08338062b3e02e96efbdf8
#
_cell.length_a   1.000
_cell.length_b   1.000
_cell.length_c   1.000
_cell.angle_alpha   90.00
_cell.angle_beta   90.00
_cell.angle_gamma   90.00
#
_symmetry.space_group_name_H-M   'P 1'
#
loop_
_entity.id
_entity.type
_entity.pdbx_description
1 polymer ?
#
loop_
_entity_poly.entity_id
_entity_poly.type
_entity_poly.pdbx_seq_one_letter_code
_entity_poly.pdbx_strand_id
1 'polypeptide(L)'
;LIHLNKKYIWCERKIRMSENKGKVYVIQEVAKFNVIPANEYGELVPLFEEGKQIMLSPAPAVRKAKEKLRNFSDDDFLLLIGDPSMIGLACAVASDNNRGKYKVLKYDRRSFKYFPIQIDLNERNTRDEQEG
;
A
#
# COMPACT_ATOMS: atom_id res chain seq x y z
N LEU A 1 14.30 13.61 -33.81
CA LEU A 1 12.89 13.87 -33.51
C LEU A 1 12.06 12.59 -33.50
N ILE A 2 12.21 11.75 -34.51
CA ILE A 2 11.52 10.46 -34.60
C ILE A 2 11.92 9.57 -33.42
N HIS A 3 13.20 9.57 -33.10
CA HIS A 3 13.72 8.82 -31.97
C HIS A 3 13.17 9.34 -30.64
N LEU A 4 13.05 10.68 -30.53
CA LEU A 4 12.49 11.34 -29.38
C LEU A 4 11.00 11.01 -29.23
N ASN A 5 10.28 10.95 -30.35
CA ASN A 5 8.86 10.60 -30.34
C ASN A 5 8.60 9.18 -29.86
N LYS A 6 9.42 8.23 -30.26
CA LYS A 6 9.29 6.85 -29.79
C LYS A 6 9.52 6.75 -28.29
N LYS A 7 10.51 7.46 -27.80
CA LYS A 7 10.81 7.53 -26.38
C LYS A 7 9.66 8.18 -25.61
N TYR A 8 9.08 9.21 -26.21
CA TYR A 8 7.97 9.94 -25.64
C TYR A 8 6.71 9.07 -25.56
N ILE A 9 6.44 8.32 -26.61
CA ILE A 9 5.31 7.39 -26.66
C ILE A 9 5.45 6.31 -25.60
N TRP A 10 6.65 5.80 -25.43
CA TRP A 10 6.92 4.79 -24.41
C TRP A 10 6.69 5.36 -22.99
N CYS A 11 7.14 6.58 -22.77
CA CYS A 11 6.91 7.27 -21.50
C CYS A 11 5.42 7.51 -21.25
N GLU A 12 4.68 7.90 -22.29
CA GLU A 12 3.24 8.10 -22.17
C GLU A 12 2.51 6.81 -21.80
N ARG A 13 2.90 5.70 -22.43
CA ARG A 13 2.34 4.40 -22.09
C ARG A 13 2.58 4.05 -20.64
N LYS A 14 3.79 4.26 -20.18
CA LYS A 14 4.17 4.00 -18.80
C LYS A 14 3.39 4.89 -17.85
N ILE A 15 3.24 6.14 -18.21
CA ILE A 15 2.45 7.09 -17.42
C ILE A 15 0.99 6.66 -17.38
N ARG A 16 0.41 6.26 -18.52
CA ARG A 16 -0.97 5.77 -18.56
C ARG A 16 -1.16 4.52 -17.71
N MET A 17 -0.21 3.60 -17.77
CA MET A 17 -0.25 2.41 -16.91
C MET A 17 -0.16 2.81 -15.45
N SER A 18 0.63 3.84 -15.13
CA SER A 18 0.71 4.37 -13.78
C SER A 18 -0.58 5.05 -13.35
N GLU A 19 -1.24 5.75 -14.27
CA GLU A 19 -2.53 6.39 -14.00
C GLU A 19 -3.61 5.37 -13.69
N ASN A 20 -3.54 4.19 -14.31
CA ASN A 20 -4.47 3.10 -14.05
C ASN A 20 -4.13 2.33 -12.77
N LYS A 21 -2.96 2.55 -12.22
CA LYS A 21 -2.60 2.02 -10.92
C LYS A 21 -3.09 2.97 -9.86
N GLY A 22 -3.41 2.44 -8.73
CA GLY A 22 -3.78 3.25 -7.59
C GLY A 22 -2.58 3.82 -6.88
N LYS A 23 -2.70 3.93 -5.59
CA LYS A 23 -1.66 4.47 -4.72
C LYS A 23 -1.06 3.38 -3.87
N VAL A 24 0.20 3.57 -3.49
CA VAL A 24 0.86 2.76 -2.47
C VAL A 24 0.97 3.63 -1.23
N TYR A 25 0.15 3.34 -0.25
CA TYR A 25 0.19 4.08 1.01
C TYR A 25 1.33 3.53 1.85
N VAL A 26 2.39 4.31 1.96
CA VAL A 26 3.52 3.97 2.82
C VAL A 26 3.09 4.30 4.24
N ILE A 27 2.82 3.27 5.04
CA ILE A 27 2.21 3.48 6.37
C ILE A 27 3.07 4.39 7.21
N GLN A 28 4.37 4.10 7.29
CA GLN A 28 5.29 5.01 7.98
C GLN A 28 6.70 4.78 7.44
N GLU A 29 7.35 5.82 6.95
CA GLU A 29 8.71 5.70 6.47
C GLU A 29 9.67 5.39 7.61
N VAL A 30 10.61 4.52 7.31
CA VAL A 30 11.70 4.16 8.22
C VAL A 30 13.01 4.37 7.46
N ALA A 31 13.94 5.11 8.05
CA ALA A 31 15.17 5.52 7.37
C ALA A 31 15.99 4.35 6.79
N LYS A 32 15.85 3.17 7.37
CA LYS A 32 16.59 1.98 6.93
C LYS A 32 16.07 1.36 5.65
N PHE A 33 14.83 1.69 5.26
CA PHE A 33 14.18 1.03 4.13
C PHE A 33 14.03 1.98 2.96
N ASN A 34 14.44 1.51 1.79
CA ASN A 34 14.19 2.22 0.55
C ASN A 34 12.85 1.80 0.01
N VAL A 35 11.88 2.70 0.05
CA VAL A 35 10.52 2.42 -0.40
C VAL A 35 10.32 2.68 -1.89
N ILE A 36 11.27 3.32 -2.54
CA ILE A 36 11.16 3.72 -3.95
C ILE A 36 10.80 2.55 -4.88
N PRO A 37 11.39 1.36 -4.74
CA PRO A 37 11.02 0.24 -5.62
C PRO A 37 9.55 -0.15 -5.56
N ALA A 38 8.84 0.21 -4.48
CA ALA A 38 7.41 -0.07 -4.38
C ALA A 38 6.58 0.80 -5.35
N ASN A 39 7.18 1.81 -5.97
CA ASN A 39 6.46 2.69 -6.89
C ASN A 39 5.98 1.97 -8.15
N GLU A 40 6.48 0.78 -8.44
CA GLU A 40 5.98 -0.01 -9.56
C GLU A 40 4.52 -0.43 -9.37
N TYR A 41 4.05 -0.43 -8.13
CA TYR A 41 2.67 -0.79 -7.79
C TYR A 41 1.73 0.41 -7.72
N GLY A 42 2.25 1.62 -7.72
CA GLY A 42 1.44 2.83 -7.69
C GLY A 42 2.21 4.02 -7.14
N GLU A 43 1.54 5.15 -7.07
CA GLU A 43 2.09 6.36 -6.52
C GLU A 43 2.30 6.23 -5.01
N LEU A 44 3.49 6.55 -4.53
CA LEU A 44 3.79 6.46 -3.10
C LEU A 44 3.18 7.63 -2.34
N VAL A 45 2.38 7.32 -1.32
CA VAL A 45 1.73 8.33 -0.48
C VAL A 45 1.98 7.99 0.98
N PRO A 46 2.70 8.82 1.73
CA PRO A 46 2.94 8.56 3.15
C PRO A 46 1.69 8.77 3.99
N LEU A 47 1.47 7.90 4.98
CA LEU A 47 0.36 8.05 5.91
C LEU A 47 0.78 8.77 7.18
N PHE A 48 1.81 8.27 7.85
CA PHE A 48 2.26 8.79 9.14
C PHE A 48 3.69 9.29 9.07
N GLU A 49 3.99 10.27 9.89
CA GLU A 49 5.34 10.84 9.97
C GLU A 49 6.32 9.85 10.57
N GLU A 50 7.55 9.89 10.08
CA GLU A 50 8.63 9.08 10.61
C GLU A 50 8.82 9.35 12.11
N GLY A 51 9.03 8.29 12.87
CA GLY A 51 9.27 8.38 14.30
C GLY A 51 8.04 8.57 15.17
N LYS A 52 6.87 8.79 14.60
CA LYS A 52 5.64 8.90 15.38
C LYS A 52 5.21 7.53 15.88
N GLN A 53 4.66 7.50 17.08
CA GLN A 53 4.14 6.28 17.70
C GLN A 53 2.83 6.57 18.41
N ILE A 54 1.99 5.53 18.50
CA ILE A 54 0.76 5.63 19.28
C ILE A 54 1.12 5.19 20.70
N MET A 55 1.21 6.16 21.60
CA MET A 55 1.62 5.88 22.98
C MET A 55 0.43 5.90 23.96
N LEU A 56 -0.26 7.00 24.05
CA LEU A 56 -1.30 7.19 25.06
C LEU A 56 -2.70 7.32 24.47
N SER A 57 -2.82 8.00 23.34
CA SER A 57 -4.12 8.22 22.73
C SER A 57 -4.06 7.89 21.24
N PRO A 58 -4.82 6.91 20.79
CA PRO A 58 -4.86 6.58 19.37
C PRO A 58 -5.72 7.51 18.53
N ALA A 59 -6.55 8.35 19.14
CA ALA A 59 -7.54 9.14 18.42
C ALA A 59 -6.99 10.00 17.28
N PRO A 60 -5.88 10.74 17.44
CA PRO A 60 -5.34 11.52 16.33
C PRO A 60 -4.89 10.64 15.16
N ALA A 61 -4.28 9.48 15.45
CA ALA A 61 -3.84 8.56 14.41
C ALA A 61 -5.04 7.95 13.68
N VAL A 62 -6.09 7.61 14.41
CA VAL A 62 -7.33 7.07 13.82
C VAL A 62 -7.93 8.09 12.86
N ARG A 63 -8.04 9.34 13.27
CA ARG A 63 -8.59 10.40 12.41
C ARG A 63 -7.76 10.57 11.14
N LYS A 64 -6.44 10.59 11.29
CA LYS A 64 -5.54 10.76 10.15
C LYS A 64 -5.65 9.59 9.17
N ALA A 65 -5.69 8.37 9.69
CA ALA A 65 -5.84 7.18 8.85
C ALA A 65 -7.18 7.20 8.11
N LYS A 66 -8.26 7.53 8.79
CA LYS A 66 -9.58 7.60 8.17
C LYS A 66 -9.64 8.66 7.07
N GLU A 67 -9.02 9.81 7.32
CA GLU A 67 -8.98 10.88 6.33
C GLU A 67 -8.18 10.48 5.10
N LYS A 68 -6.97 9.98 5.30
CA LYS A 68 -6.09 9.65 4.18
C LYS A 68 -6.51 8.41 3.41
N LEU A 69 -7.12 7.45 4.06
CA LEU A 69 -7.56 6.21 3.42
C LEU A 69 -9.04 6.25 3.00
N ARG A 70 -9.65 7.41 3.05
CA ARG A 70 -11.08 7.56 2.73
C ARG A 70 -11.45 7.00 1.37
N ASN A 71 -10.58 7.16 0.38
CA ASN A 71 -10.83 6.69 -0.98
C ASN A 71 -10.06 5.42 -1.32
N PHE A 72 -9.62 4.68 -0.31
CA PHE A 72 -8.90 3.43 -0.53
C PHE A 72 -9.77 2.46 -1.34
N SER A 73 -9.18 1.87 -2.37
CA SER A 73 -9.90 1.00 -3.31
C SER A 73 -9.08 -0.23 -3.68
N ASP A 74 -9.65 -1.07 -4.53
CA ASP A 74 -8.98 -2.28 -5.00
C ASP A 74 -7.68 -2.02 -5.78
N ASP A 75 -7.49 -0.80 -6.26
CA ASP A 75 -6.28 -0.43 -7.00
C ASP A 75 -5.13 -0.01 -6.10
N ASP A 76 -5.38 0.13 -4.81
CA ASP A 76 -4.41 0.66 -3.87
C ASP A 76 -3.73 -0.43 -3.06
N PHE A 77 -2.56 -0.09 -2.51
CA PHE A 77 -1.79 -0.98 -1.66
C PHE A 77 -1.41 -0.28 -0.36
N LEU A 78 -1.21 -1.07 0.68
CA LEU A 78 -0.60 -0.62 1.92
C LEU A 78 0.80 -1.22 2.00
N LEU A 79 1.80 -0.36 2.13
CA LEU A 79 3.17 -0.83 2.31
C LEU A 79 3.42 -1.01 3.81
N LEU A 80 3.66 -2.26 4.20
CA LEU A 80 3.73 -2.65 5.62
C LEU A 80 5.10 -2.34 6.23
N ILE A 81 5.37 -1.07 6.44
CA ILE A 81 6.55 -0.63 7.18
C ILE A 81 6.16 0.44 8.19
N GLY A 82 6.90 0.48 9.29
CA GLY A 82 6.66 1.44 10.34
C GLY A 82 6.31 0.77 11.68
N ASP A 83 5.75 1.55 12.57
CA ASP A 83 5.32 1.06 13.87
C ASP A 83 4.19 0.05 13.73
N PRO A 84 4.29 -1.11 14.39
CA PRO A 84 3.26 -2.16 14.25
C PRO A 84 1.84 -1.70 14.57
N SER A 85 1.67 -0.83 15.55
CA SER A 85 0.32 -0.33 15.88
C SER A 85 -0.26 0.53 14.76
N MET A 86 0.57 1.29 14.06
CA MET A 86 0.13 2.09 12.92
C MET A 86 -0.17 1.21 11.70
N ILE A 87 0.62 0.14 11.51
CA ILE A 87 0.34 -0.84 10.46
C ILE A 87 -1.02 -1.48 10.69
N GLY A 88 -1.27 -1.94 11.91
CA GLY A 88 -2.56 -2.54 12.25
C GLY A 88 -3.72 -1.59 12.05
N LEU A 89 -3.57 -0.34 12.47
CA LEU A 89 -4.59 0.68 12.31
C LEU A 89 -4.88 0.94 10.83
N ALA A 90 -3.85 1.09 10.02
CA ALA A 90 -4.02 1.35 8.59
C ALA A 90 -4.75 0.21 7.90
N CYS A 91 -4.38 -1.03 8.21
CA CYS A 91 -5.06 -2.21 7.65
C CYS A 91 -6.53 -2.25 8.05
N ALA A 92 -6.84 -1.97 9.30
CA ALA A 92 -8.22 -1.96 9.78
C ALA A 92 -9.06 -0.90 9.07
N VAL A 93 -8.51 0.30 8.92
CA VAL A 93 -9.22 1.40 8.27
C VAL A 93 -9.42 1.14 6.77
N ALA A 94 -8.37 0.65 6.09
CA ALA A 94 -8.46 0.31 4.67
C ALA A 94 -9.50 -0.78 4.44
N SER A 95 -9.50 -1.81 5.28
CA SER A 95 -10.47 -2.90 5.23
C SER A 95 -11.89 -2.38 5.40
N ASP A 96 -12.10 -1.53 6.39
CA ASP A 96 -13.41 -0.95 6.65
C ASP A 96 -13.91 -0.12 5.48
N ASN A 97 -13.02 0.65 4.85
CA ASN A 97 -13.38 1.51 3.73
C ASN A 97 -13.58 0.74 2.42
N ASN A 98 -13.08 -0.48 2.30
CA ASN A 98 -13.14 -1.24 1.06
C ASN A 98 -13.82 -2.61 1.23
N ARG A 99 -14.83 -2.65 2.08
CA ARG A 99 -15.69 -3.84 2.25
C ARG A 99 -14.92 -5.10 2.65
N GLY A 100 -13.90 -4.96 3.48
CA GLY A 100 -13.12 -6.08 3.99
C GLY A 100 -12.02 -6.54 3.05
N LYS A 101 -11.73 -5.78 2.01
CA LYS A 101 -10.70 -6.15 1.03
C LYS A 101 -9.57 -5.14 1.04
N TYR A 102 -8.34 -5.62 1.06
CA TYR A 102 -7.20 -4.73 0.91
C TYR A 102 -5.98 -5.52 0.44
N LYS A 103 -5.10 -4.83 -0.26
CA LYS A 103 -3.84 -5.40 -0.73
C LYS A 103 -2.71 -4.76 0.03
N VAL A 104 -1.74 -5.57 0.41
CA VAL A 104 -0.55 -5.09 1.10
C VAL A 104 0.69 -5.44 0.30
N LEU A 105 1.74 -4.67 0.51
CA LEU A 105 3.07 -4.97 -0.02
C LEU A 105 3.95 -5.35 1.15
N LYS A 106 4.55 -6.52 1.04
CA LYS A 106 5.47 -7.04 2.03
C LYS A 106 6.86 -7.12 1.42
N TYR A 107 7.85 -6.65 2.18
CA TYR A 107 9.24 -6.74 1.73
C TYR A 107 9.82 -8.12 2.01
N ASP A 108 10.40 -8.73 0.97
CA ASP A 108 11.10 -9.98 1.13
C ASP A 108 12.61 -9.74 1.15
N ARG A 109 13.23 -10.06 2.27
CA ARG A 109 14.67 -9.85 2.47
C ARG A 109 15.53 -10.75 1.58
N ARG A 110 15.01 -11.88 1.18
CA ARG A 110 15.77 -12.84 0.37
C ARG A 110 15.94 -12.38 -1.06
N SER A 111 14.86 -11.88 -1.67
CA SER A 111 14.87 -11.43 -3.05
C SER A 111 15.03 -9.91 -3.19
N PHE A 112 15.02 -9.17 -2.08
CA PHE A 112 15.08 -7.70 -2.07
C PHE A 112 13.96 -7.06 -2.87
N LYS A 113 12.77 -7.65 -2.81
CA LYS A 113 11.59 -7.19 -3.55
C LYS A 113 10.38 -7.07 -2.65
N TYR A 114 9.43 -6.26 -3.12
CA TYR A 114 8.13 -6.17 -2.49
C TYR A 114 7.17 -7.15 -3.16
N PHE A 115 6.39 -7.85 -2.37
CA PHE A 115 5.39 -8.80 -2.86
C PHE A 115 3.99 -8.34 -2.49
N PRO A 116 3.06 -8.38 -3.45
CA PRO A 116 1.66 -8.07 -3.16
C PRO A 116 0.96 -9.26 -2.53
N ILE A 117 0.16 -8.97 -1.51
CA ILE A 117 -0.71 -9.96 -0.87
C ILE A 117 -2.10 -9.37 -0.84
N GLN A 118 -3.07 -10.11 -1.35
CA GLN A 118 -4.45 -9.68 -1.32
C GLN A 118 -5.17 -10.33 -0.15
N ILE A 119 -5.86 -9.51 0.65
CA ILE A 119 -6.63 -9.97 1.79
C ILE A 119 -8.09 -9.66 1.55
N ASP A 120 -8.94 -10.67 1.71
CA ASP A 120 -10.38 -10.54 1.55
C ASP A 120 -11.06 -11.20 2.73
N LEU A 121 -11.61 -10.40 3.62
CA LEU A 121 -12.27 -10.90 4.82
C LEU A 121 -13.63 -11.56 4.53
N ASN A 122 -14.11 -11.40 3.30
CA ASN A 122 -15.38 -12.01 2.88
C ASN A 122 -15.17 -13.38 2.25
N GLU A 123 -13.93 -13.79 2.07
CA GLU A 123 -13.62 -15.08 1.49
C GLU A 123 -14.11 -16.19 2.40
N ARG A 124 -14.91 -17.08 1.82
CA ARG A 124 -15.47 -18.17 2.60
C ARG A 124 -14.48 -19.30 2.73
N ASN A 125 -14.55 -19.98 3.89
CA ASN A 125 -13.78 -21.16 4.14
C ASN A 125 -14.17 -22.24 3.13
N THR A 126 -13.21 -22.70 2.33
CA THR A 126 -13.44 -23.68 1.28
C THR A 126 -12.69 -24.97 1.59
N ARG A 127 -12.85 -25.97 0.71
CA ARG A 127 -12.12 -27.22 0.83
C ARG A 127 -10.62 -27.02 0.89
N ASP A 128 -10.13 -26.07 0.13
CA ASP A 128 -8.69 -25.84 0.00
C ASP A 128 -8.08 -25.41 1.32
N GLU A 129 -8.83 -24.70 2.11
CA GLU A 129 -8.37 -24.25 3.41
C GLU A 129 -8.26 -25.42 4.40
N GLN A 130 -9.03 -26.47 4.19
CA GLN A 130 -8.98 -27.65 5.01
C GLN A 130 -7.72 -28.47 4.79
N GLU A 131 -7.06 -28.28 3.66
CA GLU A 131 -5.84 -28.95 3.33
C GLU A 131 -4.60 -28.22 3.88
N GLY A 132 -4.77 -27.00 4.23
CA GLY A 132 -3.71 -26.20 4.84
C GLY A 132 -3.63 -26.46 6.33
#